data_3807b6e3559d0d07e5d0f81d7b33daf0
#
_entry.id   3807b6e3559d0d07e5d0f81d7b33daf0
#
_cell.length_a   1.000
_cell.length_b   1.000
_cell.length_c   1.000
_cell.angle_alpha   90.00
_cell.angle_beta   90.00
_cell.angle_gamma   90.00
#
_symmetry.space_group_name_H-M   'P 1'
#
loop_
_entity.id
_entity.type
_entity.pdbx_description
1 polymer ?
#
loop_
_entity_poly.entity_id
_entity_poly.type
_entity_poly.pdbx_seq_one_letter_code
_entity_poly.pdbx_strand_id
1 'polypeptide(L)'
;MVSSFGPHFGEEAPLVGRFGSGTIFFTHCNLRCRYCQNYAISQLGDGSAVTSDEVAGMMLSLQAKGCHNINLVSPTHVVTFILEALEVAAGKGLNIPLVYNTGGYDSLETIELLDGIVDIYMPDMKYSDARIAEELSGIKNYPEENKAGVKAEHRQVGDLQTDADGVAQRGLLVRHLVLPNRLSGTEEVVRFLAEEISQDTYLNIMAQYHPCYQAFEIPQLSRPITRQEFHEAVDLAHQHGLY
;
A
#
# COMPACT_ATOMS: atom_id res chain seq x y z
N MET A 1 -10.11 1.52 -14.98
CA MET A 1 -9.78 2.94 -15.28
C MET A 1 -8.48 3.30 -14.60
N VAL A 2 -7.66 4.15 -15.23
CA VAL A 2 -6.39 4.66 -14.69
C VAL A 2 -6.48 6.19 -14.61
N SER A 3 -6.04 6.77 -13.51
CA SER A 3 -5.98 8.22 -13.33
C SER A 3 -4.71 8.80 -13.94
N SER A 4 -3.56 8.21 -13.59
CA SER A 4 -2.26 8.65 -14.11
C SER A 4 -1.23 7.52 -14.00
N PHE A 5 -0.12 7.67 -14.72
CA PHE A 5 1.06 6.83 -14.57
C PHE A 5 2.33 7.61 -14.85
N GLY A 6 3.42 7.25 -14.18
CA GLY A 6 4.72 7.92 -14.35
C GLY A 6 5.76 7.47 -13.33
N PRO A 7 7.04 7.83 -13.54
CA PRO A 7 8.04 7.73 -12.47
C PRO A 7 7.62 8.59 -11.28
N HIS A 8 7.55 7.98 -10.10
CA HIS A 8 7.13 8.65 -8.86
C HIS A 8 8.26 8.60 -7.84
N PHE A 9 8.54 9.75 -7.19
CA PHE A 9 9.63 9.92 -6.24
C PHE A 9 9.15 10.16 -4.80
N GLY A 10 7.85 10.07 -4.59
CA GLY A 10 7.22 10.24 -3.28
C GLY A 10 6.82 8.91 -2.60
N GLU A 11 7.25 7.76 -3.15
CA GLU A 11 7.05 6.45 -2.54
C GLU A 11 8.13 6.16 -1.50
N GLU A 12 8.10 4.99 -0.88
CA GLU A 12 9.07 4.52 0.10
C GLU A 12 10.49 4.46 -0.49
N ALA A 13 11.48 4.88 0.29
CA ALA A 13 12.87 4.99 -0.17
C ALA A 13 13.40 3.74 -0.91
N PRO A 14 13.14 2.50 -0.46
CA PRO A 14 13.58 1.30 -1.17
C PRO A 14 12.93 1.11 -2.55
N LEU A 15 11.78 1.73 -2.83
CA LEU A 15 11.11 1.62 -4.13
C LEU A 15 11.57 2.66 -5.14
N VAL A 16 12.03 3.81 -4.64
CA VAL A 16 12.31 5.00 -5.46
C VAL A 16 13.66 4.93 -6.16
N GLY A 17 14.72 4.54 -5.45
CA GLY A 17 16.06 4.52 -5.98
C GLY A 17 16.43 5.80 -6.74
N ARG A 18 17.19 5.66 -7.84
CA ARG A 18 17.65 6.78 -8.66
C ARG A 18 16.60 7.25 -9.70
N PHE A 19 15.79 6.32 -10.22
CA PHE A 19 14.91 6.57 -11.38
C PHE A 19 13.43 6.56 -11.04
N GLY A 20 13.08 6.43 -9.76
CA GLY A 20 11.71 6.43 -9.28
C GLY A 20 11.01 5.09 -9.35
N SER A 21 9.91 4.99 -8.63
CA SER A 21 8.95 3.90 -8.72
C SER A 21 8.03 4.13 -9.92
N GLY A 22 7.85 3.12 -10.76
CA GLY A 22 6.99 3.20 -11.95
C GLY A 22 5.52 3.04 -11.55
N THR A 23 4.89 4.11 -11.12
CA THR A 23 3.58 4.07 -10.46
C THR A 23 2.43 4.19 -11.45
N ILE A 24 1.42 3.33 -11.31
CA ILE A 24 0.14 3.35 -12.03
C ILE A 24 -0.99 3.49 -11.02
N PHE A 25 -1.71 4.61 -11.06
CA PHE A 25 -2.83 4.91 -10.16
C PHE A 25 -4.14 4.43 -10.76
N PHE A 26 -4.72 3.36 -10.20
CA PHE A 26 -6.06 2.92 -10.57
C PHE A 26 -7.11 3.80 -9.89
N THR A 27 -8.20 4.06 -10.62
CA THR A 27 -9.33 4.81 -10.05
C THR A 27 -10.22 3.89 -9.23
N HIS A 28 -11.01 4.49 -8.36
CA HIS A 28 -11.80 3.81 -7.34
C HIS A 28 -10.92 3.11 -6.28
N CYS A 29 -11.57 2.58 -5.26
CA CYS A 29 -10.94 1.82 -4.19
C CYS A 29 -12.03 0.98 -3.51
N ASN A 30 -11.66 -0.18 -3.00
CA ASN A 30 -12.55 -1.02 -2.20
C ASN A 30 -12.79 -0.49 -0.79
N LEU A 31 -12.00 0.51 -0.34
CA LEU A 31 -12.20 1.25 0.90
C LEU A 31 -12.90 2.59 0.67
N ARG A 32 -13.61 3.09 1.71
CA ARG A 32 -14.33 4.37 1.70
C ARG A 32 -13.78 5.33 2.74
N CYS A 33 -12.43 5.47 2.80
CA CYS A 33 -11.77 6.28 3.82
C CYS A 33 -12.24 7.74 3.76
N ARG A 34 -12.83 8.23 4.85
CA ARG A 34 -13.36 9.59 4.99
C ARG A 34 -12.28 10.67 5.04
N TYR A 35 -11.01 10.26 5.20
CA TYR A 35 -9.83 11.12 5.19
C TYR A 35 -8.91 10.86 4.00
N CYS A 36 -9.41 10.29 2.91
CA CYS A 36 -8.58 9.90 1.77
C CYS A 36 -7.95 11.12 1.10
N GLN A 37 -6.62 11.18 1.06
CA GLN A 37 -5.88 12.25 0.38
C GLN A 37 -6.04 12.16 -1.14
N ASN A 38 -6.25 10.95 -1.66
CA ASN A 38 -6.49 10.67 -3.07
C ASN A 38 -7.98 10.54 -3.41
N TYR A 39 -8.87 11.22 -2.69
CA TYR A 39 -10.33 11.04 -2.83
C TYR A 39 -10.85 11.31 -4.25
N ALA A 40 -10.25 12.23 -4.98
CA ALA A 40 -10.63 12.52 -6.36
C ALA A 40 -10.49 11.27 -7.25
N ILE A 41 -9.39 10.53 -7.09
CA ILE A 41 -9.11 9.28 -7.80
C ILE A 41 -9.93 8.13 -7.21
N SER A 42 -9.84 7.92 -5.89
CA SER A 42 -10.34 6.73 -5.22
C SER A 42 -11.85 6.74 -4.96
N GLN A 43 -12.44 7.90 -4.70
CA GLN A 43 -13.86 8.03 -4.37
C GLN A 43 -14.68 8.60 -5.54
N LEU A 44 -14.14 9.60 -6.27
CA LEU A 44 -14.83 10.25 -7.37
C LEU A 44 -14.54 9.62 -8.74
N GLY A 45 -13.51 8.74 -8.83
CA GLY A 45 -13.19 8.00 -10.04
C GLY A 45 -12.54 8.85 -11.14
N ASP A 46 -11.81 9.91 -10.76
CA ASP A 46 -11.12 10.79 -11.70
C ASP A 46 -10.04 10.02 -12.48
N GLY A 47 -10.30 9.77 -13.76
CA GLY A 47 -9.43 9.02 -14.64
C GLY A 47 -10.14 8.56 -15.93
N SER A 48 -9.43 7.82 -16.75
CA SER A 48 -9.89 7.36 -18.07
C SER A 48 -10.02 5.84 -18.14
N ALA A 49 -11.00 5.36 -18.90
CA ALA A 49 -11.08 3.94 -19.24
C ALA A 49 -9.87 3.53 -20.09
N VAL A 50 -9.32 2.39 -19.78
CA VAL A 50 -8.15 1.81 -20.48
C VAL A 50 -8.37 0.33 -20.72
N THR A 51 -7.74 -0.21 -21.75
CA THR A 51 -7.68 -1.65 -22.03
C THR A 51 -6.49 -2.30 -21.32
N SER A 52 -6.47 -3.63 -21.21
CA SER A 52 -5.33 -4.38 -20.67
C SER A 52 -4.05 -4.16 -21.50
N ASP A 53 -4.17 -4.07 -22.82
CA ASP A 53 -3.05 -3.73 -23.71
C ASP A 53 -2.45 -2.34 -23.44
N GLU A 54 -3.31 -1.34 -23.16
CA GLU A 54 -2.84 0.00 -22.79
C GLU A 54 -2.11 -0.01 -21.44
N VAL A 55 -2.61 -0.73 -20.43
CA VAL A 55 -1.91 -0.87 -19.16
C VAL A 55 -0.58 -1.61 -19.33
N ALA A 56 -0.53 -2.67 -20.13
CA ALA A 56 0.72 -3.33 -20.50
C ALA A 56 1.71 -2.35 -21.16
N GLY A 57 1.23 -1.50 -22.05
CA GLY A 57 2.02 -0.43 -22.67
C GLY A 57 2.56 0.58 -21.66
N MET A 58 1.76 0.95 -20.64
CA MET A 58 2.21 1.81 -19.54
C MET A 58 3.35 1.15 -18.73
N MET A 59 3.22 -0.13 -18.35
CA MET A 59 4.25 -0.89 -17.64
C MET A 59 5.56 -0.92 -18.42
N LEU A 60 5.53 -1.26 -19.70
CA LEU A 60 6.71 -1.30 -20.55
C LEU A 60 7.34 0.08 -20.76
N SER A 61 6.52 1.14 -20.85
CA SER A 61 7.01 2.52 -20.93
C SER A 61 7.74 2.94 -19.64
N LEU A 62 7.23 2.55 -18.47
CA LEU A 62 7.87 2.83 -17.19
C LEU A 62 9.20 2.07 -17.07
N GLN A 63 9.26 0.80 -17.45
CA GLN A 63 10.50 0.05 -17.53
C GLN A 63 11.51 0.70 -18.46
N ALA A 64 11.09 1.12 -19.67
CA ALA A 64 11.95 1.80 -20.63
C ALA A 64 12.50 3.15 -20.15
N LYS A 65 11.78 3.82 -19.23
CA LYS A 65 12.24 5.04 -18.53
C LYS A 65 13.24 4.76 -17.40
N GLY A 66 13.51 3.48 -17.11
CA GLY A 66 14.44 3.05 -16.08
C GLY A 66 13.85 2.95 -14.67
N CYS A 67 12.52 3.02 -14.52
CA CYS A 67 11.89 2.81 -13.23
C CYS A 67 12.32 1.47 -12.61
N HIS A 68 12.46 1.45 -11.29
CA HIS A 68 12.98 0.28 -10.57
C HIS A 68 11.95 -0.84 -10.38
N ASN A 69 10.67 -0.51 -10.49
CA ASN A 69 9.55 -1.43 -10.32
C ASN A 69 8.31 -0.92 -11.06
N ILE A 70 7.27 -1.75 -11.13
CA ILE A 70 5.90 -1.34 -11.48
C ILE A 70 5.07 -1.34 -10.21
N ASN A 71 4.67 -0.16 -9.75
CA ASN A 71 3.89 0.03 -8.54
C ASN A 71 2.40 0.22 -8.89
N LEU A 72 1.60 -0.77 -8.55
CA LEU A 72 0.17 -0.86 -8.83
C LEU A 72 -0.61 -0.29 -7.64
N VAL A 73 -1.08 0.95 -7.72
CA VAL A 73 -1.75 1.64 -6.59
C VAL A 73 -3.24 1.40 -6.59
N SER A 74 -3.77 0.92 -5.45
CA SER A 74 -5.16 0.51 -5.25
C SER A 74 -5.62 -0.57 -6.23
N PRO A 75 -4.91 -1.70 -6.34
CA PRO A 75 -5.13 -2.71 -7.37
C PRO A 75 -6.26 -3.69 -7.06
N THR A 76 -6.68 -3.82 -5.80
CA THR A 76 -7.53 -4.89 -5.26
C THR A 76 -8.79 -5.19 -6.09
N HIS A 77 -9.51 -4.15 -6.52
CA HIS A 77 -10.78 -4.30 -7.25
C HIS A 77 -10.62 -4.51 -8.76
N VAL A 78 -9.37 -4.53 -9.27
CA VAL A 78 -9.05 -4.68 -10.69
C VAL A 78 -7.99 -5.76 -10.95
N VAL A 79 -7.78 -6.68 -10.01
CA VAL A 79 -6.73 -7.72 -10.08
C VAL A 79 -6.80 -8.54 -11.36
N THR A 80 -7.97 -9.05 -11.74
CA THR A 80 -8.11 -9.87 -12.96
C THR A 80 -7.71 -9.11 -14.21
N PHE A 81 -8.09 -7.83 -14.29
CA PHE A 81 -7.68 -6.95 -15.38
C PHE A 81 -6.18 -6.66 -15.39
N ILE A 82 -5.56 -6.55 -14.20
CA ILE A 82 -4.10 -6.38 -14.06
C ILE A 82 -3.40 -7.65 -14.54
N LEU A 83 -3.89 -8.84 -14.21
CA LEU A 83 -3.30 -10.11 -14.64
C LEU A 83 -3.32 -10.26 -16.17
N GLU A 84 -4.40 -9.87 -16.84
CA GLU A 84 -4.45 -9.80 -18.30
C GLU A 84 -3.39 -8.86 -18.88
N ALA A 85 -3.22 -7.66 -18.28
CA ALA A 85 -2.21 -6.71 -18.70
C ALA A 85 -0.77 -7.23 -18.47
N LEU A 86 -0.54 -7.93 -17.35
CA LEU A 86 0.76 -8.54 -17.03
C LEU A 86 1.12 -9.66 -18.00
N GLU A 87 0.17 -10.50 -18.41
CA GLU A 87 0.40 -11.54 -19.43
C GLU A 87 0.94 -10.91 -20.74
N VAL A 88 0.31 -9.82 -21.19
CA VAL A 88 0.73 -9.08 -22.38
C VAL A 88 2.10 -8.43 -22.18
N ALA A 89 2.34 -7.78 -21.02
CA ALA A 89 3.58 -7.08 -20.73
C ALA A 89 4.76 -8.05 -20.59
N ALA A 90 4.58 -9.18 -19.89
CA ALA A 90 5.58 -10.23 -19.74
C ALA A 90 5.97 -10.84 -21.08
N GLY A 91 4.98 -11.11 -21.97
CA GLY A 91 5.22 -11.57 -23.32
C GLY A 91 6.02 -10.58 -24.18
N LYS A 92 6.05 -9.29 -23.80
CA LYS A 92 6.81 -8.23 -24.45
C LYS A 92 8.09 -7.83 -23.70
N GLY A 93 8.48 -8.58 -22.65
CA GLY A 93 9.75 -8.44 -21.95
C GLY A 93 9.73 -7.54 -20.71
N LEU A 94 8.60 -7.39 -20.04
CA LEU A 94 8.56 -6.82 -18.68
C LEU A 94 9.34 -7.73 -17.73
N ASN A 95 10.31 -7.18 -17.00
CA ASN A 95 11.24 -7.94 -16.15
C ASN A 95 11.70 -7.21 -14.88
N ILE A 96 11.06 -6.10 -14.53
CA ILE A 96 11.31 -5.39 -13.26
C ILE A 96 10.28 -5.80 -12.21
N PRO A 97 10.60 -5.68 -10.89
CA PRO A 97 9.72 -6.09 -9.82
C PRO A 97 8.32 -5.47 -9.88
N LEU A 98 7.31 -6.24 -9.47
CA LEU A 98 5.93 -5.79 -9.33
C LEU A 98 5.62 -5.48 -7.87
N VAL A 99 5.12 -4.27 -7.60
CA VAL A 99 4.67 -3.83 -6.27
C VAL A 99 3.15 -3.79 -6.24
N TYR A 100 2.57 -4.53 -5.30
CA TYR A 100 1.13 -4.53 -5.02
C TYR A 100 0.85 -3.56 -3.85
N ASN A 101 0.48 -2.31 -4.18
CA ASN A 101 0.28 -1.21 -3.24
C ASN A 101 -1.20 -1.12 -2.88
N THR A 102 -1.57 -1.79 -1.79
CA THR A 102 -2.96 -1.98 -1.39
C THR A 102 -3.33 -1.23 -0.12
N GLY A 103 -4.64 -0.97 0.03
CA GLY A 103 -5.21 -0.47 1.29
C GLY A 103 -5.23 -1.51 2.42
N GLY A 104 -4.75 -2.72 2.17
CA GLY A 104 -4.68 -3.81 3.13
C GLY A 104 -6.03 -4.47 3.43
N TYR A 105 -6.97 -4.42 2.48
CA TYR A 105 -8.25 -5.10 2.57
C TYR A 105 -8.46 -5.96 1.31
N ASP A 106 -7.76 -7.08 1.30
CA ASP A 106 -7.74 -8.03 0.21
C ASP A 106 -8.24 -9.40 0.69
N SER A 107 -8.98 -10.13 -0.15
CA SER A 107 -9.37 -11.49 0.20
C SER A 107 -8.17 -12.44 0.08
N LEU A 108 -8.15 -13.49 0.90
CA LEU A 108 -7.09 -14.50 0.83
C LEU A 108 -7.01 -15.14 -0.54
N GLU A 109 -8.17 -15.38 -1.21
CA GLU A 109 -8.21 -15.93 -2.56
C GLU A 109 -7.52 -15.01 -3.57
N THR A 110 -7.65 -13.67 -3.40
CA THR A 110 -6.93 -12.71 -4.24
C THR A 110 -5.42 -12.79 -4.02
N ILE A 111 -4.98 -12.86 -2.76
CA ILE A 111 -3.56 -12.95 -2.43
C ILE A 111 -2.99 -14.30 -2.93
N GLU A 112 -3.71 -15.40 -2.78
CA GLU A 112 -3.32 -16.71 -3.30
C GLU A 112 -3.19 -16.72 -4.84
N LEU A 113 -4.09 -16.02 -5.55
CA LEU A 113 -4.02 -15.86 -7.00
C LEU A 113 -2.76 -15.10 -7.46
N LEU A 114 -2.22 -14.22 -6.61
CA LEU A 114 -1.04 -13.40 -6.90
C LEU A 114 0.28 -14.08 -6.51
N ASP A 115 0.26 -15.30 -5.95
CA ASP A 115 1.46 -16.04 -5.56
C ASP A 115 2.37 -16.32 -6.76
N GLY A 116 3.65 -15.97 -6.62
CA GLY A 116 4.65 -16.09 -7.68
C GLY A 116 4.53 -15.03 -8.80
N ILE A 117 3.60 -14.07 -8.69
CA ILE A 117 3.41 -12.98 -9.65
C ILE A 117 3.89 -11.65 -9.05
N VAL A 118 3.51 -11.36 -7.82
CA VAL A 118 3.91 -10.13 -7.10
C VAL A 118 5.24 -10.36 -6.40
N ASP A 119 6.17 -9.43 -6.58
CA ASP A 119 7.49 -9.47 -5.93
C ASP A 119 7.48 -8.74 -4.59
N ILE A 120 6.77 -7.62 -4.49
CA ILE A 120 6.74 -6.76 -3.31
C ILE A 120 5.29 -6.48 -2.95
N TYR A 121 4.86 -6.90 -1.77
CA TYR A 121 3.60 -6.48 -1.20
C TYR A 121 3.81 -5.24 -0.35
N MET A 122 2.95 -4.23 -0.55
CA MET A 122 2.95 -2.99 0.22
C MET A 122 1.56 -2.68 0.76
N PRO A 123 1.09 -3.46 1.76
CA PRO A 123 -0.20 -3.20 2.40
C PRO A 123 -0.13 -2.04 3.38
N ASP A 124 -1.22 -1.28 3.45
CA ASP A 124 -1.48 -0.42 4.60
C ASP A 124 -2.04 -1.26 5.77
N MET A 125 -1.58 -1.01 6.99
CA MET A 125 -2.26 -1.44 8.21
C MET A 125 -2.87 -0.21 8.88
N LYS A 126 -4.16 0.07 8.55
CA LYS A 126 -4.80 1.37 8.89
C LYS A 126 -5.36 1.42 10.30
N TYR A 127 -5.92 0.31 10.78
CA TYR A 127 -6.66 0.25 12.04
C TYR A 127 -6.48 -1.10 12.74
N SER A 128 -6.45 -1.05 14.08
CA SER A 128 -6.57 -2.25 14.91
C SER A 128 -7.98 -2.46 15.50
N ASP A 129 -8.84 -1.44 15.47
CA ASP A 129 -10.23 -1.49 15.99
C ASP A 129 -11.25 -1.53 14.84
N ALA A 130 -12.12 -2.55 14.85
CA ALA A 130 -13.15 -2.77 13.83
C ALA A 130 -14.19 -1.65 13.77
N ARG A 131 -14.54 -1.02 14.91
CA ARG A 131 -15.51 0.08 14.96
C ARG A 131 -14.92 1.34 14.33
N ILE A 132 -13.64 1.62 14.58
CA ILE A 132 -12.93 2.72 13.94
C ILE A 132 -12.81 2.48 12.44
N ALA A 133 -12.52 1.26 12.02
CA ALA A 133 -12.46 0.89 10.62
C ALA A 133 -13.82 1.06 9.91
N GLU A 134 -14.91 0.65 10.55
CA GLU A 134 -16.28 0.86 10.05
C GLU A 134 -16.62 2.35 9.95
N GLU A 135 -16.34 3.12 10.98
CA GLU A 135 -16.64 4.56 11.02
C GLU A 135 -15.82 5.34 9.96
N LEU A 136 -14.54 5.05 9.85
CA LEU A 136 -13.61 5.86 9.05
C LEU A 136 -13.42 5.36 7.62
N SER A 137 -13.65 4.07 7.33
CA SER A 137 -13.43 3.48 6.00
C SER A 137 -14.58 2.60 5.51
N GLY A 138 -15.66 2.45 6.27
CA GLY A 138 -16.86 1.72 5.89
C GLY A 138 -16.73 0.19 5.92
N ILE A 139 -15.72 -0.36 6.62
CA ILE A 139 -15.41 -1.79 6.65
C ILE A 139 -15.40 -2.33 8.08
N LYS A 140 -16.28 -3.30 8.37
CA LYS A 140 -16.47 -3.85 9.73
C LYS A 140 -15.37 -4.81 10.18
N ASN A 141 -14.83 -5.61 9.26
CA ASN A 141 -13.87 -6.69 9.54
C ASN A 141 -12.46 -6.35 9.06
N TYR A 142 -12.15 -5.06 8.91
CA TYR A 142 -10.84 -4.63 8.41
C TYR A 142 -9.66 -5.23 9.19
N PRO A 143 -9.60 -5.20 10.54
CA PRO A 143 -8.43 -5.69 11.27
C PRO A 143 -8.19 -7.19 11.09
N GLU A 144 -9.25 -8.00 11.02
CA GLU A 144 -9.14 -9.44 10.82
C GLU A 144 -8.62 -9.77 9.42
N GLU A 145 -9.25 -9.21 8.39
CA GLU A 145 -8.86 -9.44 6.99
C GLU A 145 -7.46 -8.89 6.71
N ASN A 146 -7.15 -7.70 7.24
CA ASN A 146 -5.83 -7.10 7.09
C ASN A 146 -4.73 -7.98 7.69
N LYS A 147 -4.90 -8.47 8.93
CA LYS A 147 -3.91 -9.36 9.56
C LYS A 147 -3.78 -10.68 8.81
N ALA A 148 -4.88 -11.25 8.34
CA ALA A 148 -4.84 -12.49 7.56
C ALA A 148 -4.12 -12.28 6.22
N GLY A 149 -4.40 -11.16 5.55
CA GLY A 149 -3.74 -10.76 4.30
C GLY A 149 -2.23 -10.58 4.47
N VAL A 150 -1.80 -9.76 5.44
CA VAL A 150 -0.38 -9.52 5.71
C VAL A 150 0.39 -10.80 6.03
N LYS A 151 -0.23 -11.76 6.74
CA LYS A 151 0.36 -13.09 6.96
C LYS A 151 0.54 -13.87 5.66
N ALA A 152 -0.46 -13.83 4.78
CA ALA A 152 -0.40 -14.53 3.51
C ALA A 152 0.64 -13.90 2.57
N GLU A 153 0.67 -12.58 2.49
CA GLU A 153 1.66 -11.81 1.73
C GLU A 153 3.10 -12.10 2.20
N HIS A 154 3.34 -12.03 3.52
CA HIS A 154 4.67 -12.36 4.08
C HIS A 154 5.08 -13.81 3.81
N ARG A 155 4.15 -14.78 3.87
CA ARG A 155 4.46 -16.17 3.52
C ARG A 155 4.91 -16.35 2.08
N GLN A 156 4.39 -15.53 1.15
CA GLN A 156 4.74 -15.61 -0.27
C GLN A 156 6.10 -14.96 -0.57
N VAL A 157 6.40 -13.81 0.03
CA VAL A 157 7.57 -13.00 -0.35
C VAL A 157 8.63 -12.86 0.73
N GLY A 158 8.32 -13.11 2.01
CA GLY A 158 9.22 -12.94 3.14
C GLY A 158 9.49 -11.47 3.51
N ASP A 159 10.55 -11.25 4.29
CA ASP A 159 11.02 -9.91 4.65
C ASP A 159 11.60 -9.17 3.44
N LEU A 160 11.62 -7.83 3.50
CA LEU A 160 12.08 -7.00 2.40
C LEU A 160 13.55 -7.23 2.09
N GLN A 161 13.84 -7.53 0.83
CA GLN A 161 15.17 -7.74 0.29
C GLN A 161 15.51 -6.64 -0.70
N THR A 162 16.68 -6.03 -0.53
CA THR A 162 17.18 -4.98 -1.42
C THR A 162 18.44 -5.43 -2.13
N ASP A 163 18.70 -4.83 -3.29
CA ASP A 163 19.98 -4.98 -3.99
C ASP A 163 21.11 -4.16 -3.33
N ALA A 164 22.29 -4.14 -3.95
CA ALA A 164 23.47 -3.43 -3.46
C ALA A 164 23.30 -1.89 -3.41
N ASP A 165 22.35 -1.35 -4.17
CA ASP A 165 22.02 0.07 -4.20
C ASP A 165 20.86 0.43 -3.21
N GLY A 166 20.38 -0.56 -2.44
CA GLY A 166 19.28 -0.41 -1.48
C GLY A 166 17.90 -0.38 -2.13
N VAL A 167 17.77 -0.82 -3.38
CA VAL A 167 16.48 -0.87 -4.09
C VAL A 167 15.81 -2.21 -3.84
N ALA A 168 14.55 -2.18 -3.44
CA ALA A 168 13.76 -3.36 -3.14
C ALA A 168 13.56 -4.24 -4.37
N GLN A 169 13.79 -5.54 -4.20
CA GLN A 169 13.63 -6.55 -5.23
C GLN A 169 12.49 -7.52 -4.92
N ARG A 170 12.27 -7.83 -3.64
CA ARG A 170 11.25 -8.76 -3.17
C ARG A 170 10.94 -8.50 -1.69
N GLY A 171 9.73 -8.83 -1.25
CA GLY A 171 9.40 -8.88 0.17
C GLY A 171 8.21 -8.04 0.59
N LEU A 172 7.95 -8.04 1.90
CA LEU A 172 6.87 -7.30 2.54
C LEU A 172 7.37 -5.92 3.01
N LEU A 173 6.63 -4.87 2.65
CA LEU A 173 6.82 -3.51 3.13
C LEU A 173 5.48 -3.01 3.69
N VAL A 174 5.38 -2.86 5.00
CA VAL A 174 4.13 -2.43 5.65
C VAL A 174 4.12 -0.93 5.85
N ARG A 175 2.96 -0.30 5.58
CA ARG A 175 2.74 1.11 5.86
C ARG A 175 1.70 1.29 6.95
N HIS A 176 1.98 2.19 7.88
CA HIS A 176 1.07 2.53 8.97
C HIS A 176 0.93 4.04 9.10
N LEU A 177 -0.23 4.58 8.75
CA LEU A 177 -0.52 6.01 8.88
C LEU A 177 -0.95 6.33 10.32
N VAL A 178 -0.20 7.17 11.00
CA VAL A 178 -0.57 7.67 12.31
C VAL A 178 -1.75 8.63 12.17
N LEU A 179 -2.84 8.33 12.88
CA LEU A 179 -4.01 9.20 12.96
C LEU A 179 -4.05 9.91 14.32
N PRO A 180 -4.64 11.13 14.39
CA PRO A 180 -4.83 11.83 15.66
C PRO A 180 -5.59 10.96 16.67
N ASN A 181 -5.36 11.24 17.96
CA ASN A 181 -6.07 10.59 19.06
C ASN A 181 -5.90 9.05 19.09
N ARG A 182 -4.80 8.54 18.56
CA ARG A 182 -4.45 7.10 18.51
C ARG A 182 -5.48 6.25 17.75
N LEU A 183 -6.25 6.85 16.82
CA LEU A 183 -7.32 6.15 16.10
C LEU A 183 -6.82 5.03 15.18
N SER A 184 -5.55 5.05 14.78
CA SER A 184 -4.94 3.96 13.99
C SER A 184 -4.63 2.71 14.82
N GLY A 185 -4.54 2.82 16.18
CA GLY A 185 -4.24 1.68 17.05
C GLY A 185 -2.84 1.11 16.85
N THR A 186 -1.84 1.99 16.81
CA THR A 186 -0.44 1.65 16.50
C THR A 186 0.13 0.53 17.37
N GLU A 187 -0.17 0.51 18.68
CA GLU A 187 0.35 -0.50 19.63
C GLU A 187 0.02 -1.93 19.20
N GLU A 188 -1.24 -2.20 18.84
CA GLU A 188 -1.68 -3.51 18.37
C GLU A 188 -1.11 -3.86 17.00
N VAL A 189 -0.92 -2.87 16.12
CA VAL A 189 -0.33 -3.07 14.79
C VAL A 189 1.13 -3.48 14.93
N VAL A 190 1.93 -2.73 15.67
CA VAL A 190 3.36 -3.04 15.83
C VAL A 190 3.59 -4.34 16.60
N ARG A 191 2.77 -4.62 17.64
CA ARG A 191 2.82 -5.90 18.35
C ARG A 191 2.53 -7.07 17.40
N PHE A 192 1.48 -6.98 16.58
CA PHE A 192 1.14 -8.01 15.60
C PHE A 192 2.30 -8.26 14.61
N LEU A 193 2.91 -7.20 14.08
CA LEU A 193 4.02 -7.34 13.15
C LEU A 193 5.21 -8.02 13.82
N ALA A 194 5.61 -7.60 15.03
CA ALA A 194 6.75 -8.14 15.73
C ALA A 194 6.54 -9.60 16.21
N GLU A 195 5.34 -9.94 16.68
CA GLU A 195 5.06 -11.26 17.28
C GLU A 195 4.58 -12.30 16.27
N GLU A 196 3.87 -11.89 15.21
CA GLU A 196 3.16 -12.81 14.31
C GLU A 196 3.68 -12.77 12.86
N ILE A 197 4.51 -11.77 12.49
CA ILE A 197 5.11 -11.65 11.16
C ILE A 197 6.64 -11.78 11.27
N SER A 198 7.36 -10.70 11.53
CA SER A 198 8.82 -10.67 11.66
C SER A 198 9.27 -9.38 12.33
N GLN A 199 10.29 -9.44 13.17
CA GLN A 199 10.97 -8.25 13.69
C GLN A 199 11.81 -7.53 12.62
N ASP A 200 12.12 -8.22 11.52
CA ASP A 200 12.81 -7.65 10.35
C ASP A 200 11.83 -7.05 9.30
N THR A 201 10.53 -7.00 9.61
CA THR A 201 9.53 -6.37 8.73
C THR A 201 9.86 -4.90 8.49
N TYR A 202 10.02 -4.50 7.22
CA TYR A 202 10.11 -3.10 6.89
C TYR A 202 8.79 -2.40 7.20
N LEU A 203 8.79 -1.52 8.20
CA LEU A 203 7.63 -0.77 8.63
C LEU A 203 7.84 0.73 8.40
N ASN A 204 7.02 1.34 7.53
CA ASN A 204 6.95 2.80 7.41
C ASN A 204 5.83 3.35 8.30
N ILE A 205 6.20 3.99 9.41
CA ILE A 205 5.28 4.77 10.24
C ILE A 205 5.17 6.18 9.65
N MET A 206 3.99 6.50 9.10
CA MET A 206 3.79 7.72 8.30
C MET A 206 3.23 8.86 9.13
N ALA A 207 3.90 10.02 9.10
CA ALA A 207 3.51 11.26 9.80
C ALA A 207 2.64 12.20 8.94
N GLN A 208 2.38 11.84 7.70
CA GLN A 208 1.84 12.75 6.67
C GLN A 208 0.33 13.01 6.76
N TYR A 209 -0.34 12.52 7.83
CA TYR A 209 -1.76 12.77 7.98
C TYR A 209 -2.07 14.28 8.08
N HIS A 210 -2.99 14.73 7.25
CA HIS A 210 -3.66 16.02 7.38
C HIS A 210 -5.15 15.83 7.03
N PRO A 211 -6.06 16.64 7.62
CA PRO A 211 -7.48 16.59 7.29
C PRO A 211 -7.70 16.79 5.80
N CYS A 212 -8.46 15.88 5.19
CA CYS A 212 -8.82 15.93 3.78
C CYS A 212 -10.19 15.28 3.55
N TYR A 213 -10.84 15.57 2.43
CA TYR A 213 -12.14 15.05 2.04
C TYR A 213 -13.20 15.27 3.14
N GLN A 214 -13.73 14.22 3.79
CA GLN A 214 -14.73 14.28 4.84
C GLN A 214 -14.14 14.32 6.26
N ALA A 215 -12.80 14.34 6.41
CA ALA A 215 -12.17 14.38 7.73
C ALA A 215 -12.55 15.60 8.56
N PHE A 216 -12.88 16.73 7.92
CA PHE A 216 -13.32 17.95 8.58
C PHE A 216 -14.70 17.79 9.29
N GLU A 217 -15.49 16.80 8.92
CA GLU A 217 -16.78 16.49 9.54
C GLU A 217 -16.62 15.64 10.82
N ILE A 218 -15.42 15.10 11.05
CA ILE A 218 -15.12 14.24 12.18
C ILE A 218 -14.20 15.01 13.15
N PRO A 219 -14.70 15.43 14.32
CA PRO A 219 -13.92 16.26 15.25
C PRO A 219 -12.56 15.67 15.61
N GLN A 220 -12.49 14.33 15.75
CA GLN A 220 -11.25 13.62 16.09
C GLN A 220 -10.19 13.64 14.96
N LEU A 221 -10.60 13.87 13.70
CA LEU A 221 -9.76 13.91 12.53
C LEU A 221 -9.54 15.32 11.96
N SER A 222 -10.17 16.35 12.55
CA SER A 222 -10.16 17.72 12.00
C SER A 222 -8.85 18.50 12.20
N ARG A 223 -7.80 17.85 12.69
CA ARG A 223 -6.46 18.41 12.87
C ARG A 223 -5.37 17.46 12.37
N PRO A 224 -4.18 17.94 12.00
CA PRO A 224 -3.01 17.08 11.82
C PRO A 224 -2.63 16.36 13.11
N ILE A 225 -1.79 15.33 13.00
CA ILE A 225 -1.15 14.73 14.18
C ILE A 225 -0.16 15.71 14.81
N THR A 226 0.06 15.55 16.11
CA THR A 226 1.12 16.27 16.82
C THR A 226 2.46 15.54 16.69
N ARG A 227 3.56 16.24 16.95
CA ARG A 227 4.88 15.60 17.03
C ARG A 227 4.92 14.52 18.11
N GLN A 228 4.22 14.73 19.22
CA GLN A 228 4.15 13.76 20.30
C GLN A 228 3.45 12.46 19.84
N GLU A 229 2.30 12.55 19.16
CA GLU A 229 1.58 11.38 18.64
C GLU A 229 2.46 10.58 17.67
N PHE A 230 3.26 11.26 16.84
CA PHE A 230 4.19 10.56 15.95
C PHE A 230 5.34 9.89 16.71
N HIS A 231 5.98 10.60 17.65
CA HIS A 231 7.07 10.02 18.45
C HIS A 231 6.58 8.83 19.28
N GLU A 232 5.40 8.92 19.90
CA GLU A 232 4.78 7.80 20.60
C GLU A 232 4.61 6.56 19.68
N ALA A 233 4.19 6.76 18.43
CA ALA A 233 4.05 5.67 17.47
C ALA A 233 5.39 5.02 17.11
N VAL A 234 6.44 5.81 16.92
CA VAL A 234 7.81 5.33 16.65
C VAL A 234 8.38 4.61 17.87
N ASP A 235 8.19 5.18 19.07
CA ASP A 235 8.67 4.57 20.33
C ASP A 235 8.02 3.20 20.58
N LEU A 236 6.73 3.04 20.25
CA LEU A 236 6.04 1.75 20.31
C LEU A 236 6.66 0.73 19.35
N ALA A 237 6.98 1.11 18.12
CA ALA A 237 7.66 0.21 17.18
C ALA A 237 9.02 -0.25 17.73
N HIS A 238 9.85 0.67 18.23
CA HIS A 238 11.15 0.35 18.82
C HIS A 238 11.03 -0.55 20.06
N GLN A 239 10.01 -0.35 20.91
CA GLN A 239 9.77 -1.21 22.08
C GLN A 239 9.46 -2.66 21.69
N HIS A 240 8.86 -2.86 20.52
CA HIS A 240 8.58 -4.18 19.96
C HIS A 240 9.71 -4.72 19.06
N GLY A 241 10.84 -4.00 18.91
CA GLY A 241 12.01 -4.43 18.14
C GLY A 241 11.91 -4.19 16.63
N LEU A 242 10.97 -3.37 16.17
CA LEU A 242 10.85 -2.91 14.78
C LEU A 242 11.65 -1.61 14.59
N TYR A 243 12.45 -1.49 13.49
CA TYR A 243 13.37 -0.36 13.23
C TYR A 243 13.22 0.18 11.81
#